data_50d8069faa9ca0702aa49c9712a62497
#
_entry.id   50d8069faa9ca0702aa49c9712a62497
#
_cell.length_a   1.000
_cell.length_b   1.000
_cell.length_c   1.000
_cell.angle_alpha   90.00
_cell.angle_beta   90.00
_cell.angle_gamma   90.00
#
_symmetry.space_group_name_H-M   'P 1'
#
loop_
_entity.id
_entity.type
_entity.pdbx_description
1 polymer ?
#
loop_
_entity_poly.entity_id
_entity_poly.type
_entity_poly.pdbx_seq_one_letter_code
_entity_poly.pdbx_strand_id
1 'polypeptide(L)'
;MKRNAAIYARVSSDRQREQNTIASQTALLLEYATTRDCVVPQDWIFQDDGYSGSVLARPGLERLRDLVAEGFIETLFVYAPDRLSRKYAYQVLLLEEFSRCGAETVFLKSAGGDNPEERLLVQFQGMIA
;
A
#
# COMPACT_ATOMS: atom_id res chain seq x y z
N MET A 1 -18.54 -1.12 -15.13
CA MET A 1 -18.81 -0.81 -13.72
C MET A 1 -17.51 -0.55 -12.98
N LYS A 2 -17.41 0.62 -12.34
CA LYS A 2 -16.18 0.97 -11.62
C LYS A 2 -16.15 0.31 -10.25
N ARG A 3 -14.95 -0.14 -9.85
CA ARG A 3 -14.74 -0.76 -8.55
C ARG A 3 -14.26 0.28 -7.55
N ASN A 4 -14.60 0.08 -6.30
CA ASN A 4 -14.05 0.91 -5.22
C ASN A 4 -12.70 0.34 -4.79
N ALA A 5 -11.74 1.23 -4.61
CA ALA A 5 -10.39 0.88 -4.17
C ALA A 5 -9.95 1.81 -3.07
N ALA A 6 -9.00 1.33 -2.27
CA ALA A 6 -8.35 2.15 -1.24
C ALA A 6 -6.96 2.55 -1.71
N ILE A 7 -6.44 3.63 -1.16
CA ILE A 7 -5.05 4.00 -1.36
C ILE A 7 -4.38 4.25 -0.01
N TYR A 8 -3.09 3.99 0.04
CA TYR A 8 -2.29 4.22 1.23
C TYR A 8 -1.01 4.96 0.85
N ALA A 9 -0.73 6.06 1.54
CA ALA A 9 0.47 6.87 1.34
C ALA A 9 1.16 7.12 2.67
N ARG A 10 2.48 7.08 2.66
CA ARG A 10 3.28 7.29 3.87
C ARG A 10 4.55 8.05 3.54
N VAL A 11 4.89 9.00 4.41
CA VAL A 11 6.22 9.62 4.42
C VAL A 11 6.73 9.63 5.86
N SER A 12 8.04 9.45 6.02
CA SER A 12 8.67 9.49 7.34
C SER A 12 8.86 10.94 7.79
N SER A 13 9.29 11.10 9.05
CA SER A 13 9.60 12.42 9.57
C SER A 13 10.83 13.04 8.87
N ASP A 14 11.70 12.21 8.30
CA ASP A 14 12.85 12.67 7.53
C ASP A 14 12.45 12.82 6.06
N ARG A 15 11.75 13.91 5.77
CA ARG A 15 11.17 14.16 4.44
C ARG A 15 12.20 14.42 3.36
N GLN A 16 13.43 14.78 3.72
CA GLN A 16 14.47 15.06 2.74
C GLN A 16 14.91 13.81 2.00
N ARG A 17 14.70 12.63 2.58
CA ARG A 17 15.05 11.37 1.95
C ARG A 17 13.92 10.78 1.12
N GLU A 18 12.74 11.38 1.22
CA GLU A 18 11.57 10.88 0.50
C GLU A 18 11.43 11.61 -0.83
N GLN A 19 11.36 10.85 -1.91
CA GLN A 19 11.21 11.43 -3.24
C GLN A 19 9.83 12.02 -3.47
N ASN A 20 8.83 11.48 -2.80
CA ASN A 20 7.45 11.89 -3.00
C ASN A 20 6.80 12.28 -1.68
N THR A 21 6.15 13.44 -1.67
CA THR A 21 5.37 13.89 -0.52
C THR A 21 4.09 13.06 -0.43
N ILE A 22 3.39 13.20 0.69
CA ILE A 22 2.10 12.56 0.88
C ILE A 22 1.10 13.02 -0.20
N ALA A 23 1.10 14.31 -0.52
CA ALA A 23 0.20 14.87 -1.53
C ALA A 23 0.51 14.32 -2.92
N SER A 24 1.79 14.24 -3.27
CA SER A 24 2.16 13.73 -4.60
C SER A 24 1.89 12.23 -4.72
N GLN A 25 2.14 11.45 -3.68
CA GLN A 25 1.78 10.03 -3.68
C GLN A 25 0.29 9.85 -3.87
N THR A 26 -0.50 10.60 -3.10
CA THR A 26 -1.95 10.51 -3.18
C THR A 26 -2.46 10.84 -4.58
N ALA A 27 -1.94 11.91 -5.17
CA ALA A 27 -2.34 12.32 -6.52
C ALA A 27 -2.01 11.25 -7.56
N LEU A 28 -0.80 10.69 -7.48
CA LEU A 28 -0.39 9.63 -8.40
C LEU A 28 -1.24 8.38 -8.25
N LEU A 29 -1.57 8.02 -7.02
CA LEU A 29 -2.39 6.82 -6.76
C LEU A 29 -3.83 7.02 -7.23
N LEU A 30 -4.39 8.20 -7.05
CA LEU A 30 -5.73 8.50 -7.55
C LEU A 30 -5.77 8.44 -9.08
N GLU A 31 -4.75 9.00 -9.74
CA GLU A 31 -4.65 8.94 -11.18
C GLU A 31 -4.52 7.50 -11.67
N TYR A 32 -3.67 6.71 -11.00
CA TYR A 32 -3.49 5.32 -11.37
C TYR A 32 -4.78 4.51 -11.18
N ALA A 33 -5.50 4.77 -10.10
CA ALA A 33 -6.79 4.10 -9.87
C ALA A 33 -7.77 4.38 -10.99
N THR A 34 -7.80 5.61 -11.49
CA THR A 34 -8.66 5.98 -12.63
C THR A 34 -8.31 5.17 -13.87
N THR A 35 -7.02 4.95 -14.14
CA THR A 35 -6.60 4.16 -15.30
C THR A 35 -7.00 2.70 -15.19
N ARG A 36 -7.28 2.23 -13.96
CA ARG A 36 -7.67 0.85 -13.69
C ARG A 36 -9.18 0.71 -13.47
N ASP A 37 -9.95 1.72 -13.85
CA ASP A 37 -11.40 1.76 -13.66
C ASP A 37 -11.82 1.60 -12.20
N CYS A 38 -11.04 2.21 -11.30
CA CYS A 38 -11.33 2.21 -9.87
C CYS A 38 -11.70 3.60 -9.41
N VAL A 39 -12.62 3.66 -8.46
CA VAL A 39 -13.00 4.89 -7.76
C VAL A 39 -12.51 4.76 -6.33
N VAL A 40 -11.91 5.83 -5.80
CA VAL A 40 -11.42 5.84 -4.43
C VAL A 40 -12.34 6.75 -3.60
N PRO A 41 -13.19 6.18 -2.74
CA PRO A 41 -13.98 7.01 -1.83
C PRO A 41 -13.05 7.80 -0.92
N GLN A 42 -13.48 9.00 -0.53
CA GLN A 42 -12.64 9.87 0.28
C GLN A 42 -12.25 9.22 1.61
N ASP A 43 -13.13 8.44 2.18
CA ASP A 43 -12.86 7.74 3.45
C ASP A 43 -11.87 6.60 3.29
N TRP A 44 -11.53 6.22 2.07
CA TRP A 44 -10.58 5.14 1.77
C TRP A 44 -9.22 5.68 1.32
N ILE A 45 -8.96 6.95 1.56
CA ILE A 45 -7.64 7.55 1.36
C ILE A 45 -6.94 7.55 2.72
N PHE A 46 -5.97 6.65 2.88
CA PHE A 46 -5.26 6.47 4.14
C PHE A 46 -3.87 7.08 4.01
N GLN A 47 -3.51 7.90 4.98
CA GLN A 47 -2.24 8.64 4.95
C GLN A 47 -1.59 8.62 6.32
N ASP A 48 -0.28 8.40 6.34
CA ASP A 48 0.54 8.52 7.54
C ASP A 48 1.71 9.45 7.23
N ASP A 49 1.59 10.70 7.70
CA ASP A 49 2.61 11.72 7.50
C ASP A 49 3.46 11.82 8.76
N GLY A 50 4.76 11.60 8.61
CA GLY A 50 5.68 11.68 9.73
C GLY A 50 5.83 10.37 10.50
N TYR A 51 5.47 9.24 9.91
CA TYR A 51 5.59 7.93 10.55
C TYR A 51 6.61 7.06 9.86
N SER A 52 7.45 6.42 10.65
CA SER A 52 8.50 5.53 10.12
C SER A 52 7.91 4.28 9.49
N GLY A 53 8.49 3.85 8.38
CA GLY A 53 8.14 2.57 7.77
C GLY A 53 8.64 1.36 8.54
N SER A 54 9.42 1.58 9.61
CA SER A 54 9.96 0.51 10.44
C SER A 54 9.02 0.02 11.53
N VAL A 55 7.93 0.74 11.78
CA VAL A 55 6.95 0.37 12.80
C VAL A 55 5.59 0.16 12.16
N LEU A 56 4.79 -0.73 12.74
CA LEU A 56 3.43 -0.99 12.26
C LEU A 56 2.39 -0.10 12.96
N ALA A 57 2.75 0.50 14.09
CA ALA A 57 1.83 1.36 14.85
C ALA A 57 1.70 2.72 14.18
N ARG A 58 0.89 2.78 13.13
CA ARG A 58 0.61 3.99 12.36
C ARG A 58 -0.90 4.14 12.23
N PRO A 59 -1.46 5.30 12.58
CA PRO A 59 -2.93 5.47 12.62
C PRO A 59 -3.64 5.17 11.30
N GLY A 60 -3.08 5.66 10.18
CA GLY A 60 -3.68 5.41 8.87
C GLY A 60 -3.62 3.94 8.49
N LEU A 61 -2.47 3.30 8.74
CA LEU A 61 -2.32 1.88 8.46
C LEU A 61 -3.26 1.05 9.33
N GLU A 62 -3.43 1.42 10.59
CA GLU A 62 -4.34 0.69 11.48
C GLU A 62 -5.78 0.76 11.00
N ARG A 63 -6.23 1.94 10.58
CA ARG A 63 -7.58 2.08 10.03
C ARG A 63 -7.76 1.28 8.74
N LEU A 64 -6.73 1.27 7.89
CA LEU A 64 -6.74 0.47 6.68
C LEU A 64 -6.87 -1.02 7.00
N ARG A 65 -6.06 -1.49 7.96
CA ARG A 65 -6.11 -2.90 8.37
C ARG A 65 -7.49 -3.28 8.92
N ASP A 66 -8.11 -2.39 9.70
CA ASP A 66 -9.45 -2.63 10.24
C ASP A 66 -10.48 -2.78 9.12
N LEU A 67 -10.43 -1.89 8.13
CA LEU A 67 -11.37 -1.94 7.01
C LEU A 67 -11.15 -3.16 6.12
N VAL A 68 -9.90 -3.53 5.90
CA VAL A 68 -9.57 -4.75 5.15
C VAL A 68 -10.11 -5.96 5.90
N ALA A 69 -9.94 -6.00 7.22
CA ALA A 69 -10.42 -7.12 8.03
C ALA A 69 -11.94 -7.28 7.97
N GLU A 70 -12.66 -6.18 7.76
CA GLU A 70 -14.11 -6.21 7.59
C GLU A 70 -14.54 -6.71 6.21
N GLY A 71 -13.60 -6.85 5.27
CA GLY A 71 -13.88 -7.40 3.96
C GLY A 71 -14.41 -6.40 2.93
N PHE A 72 -14.35 -5.12 3.23
CA PHE A 72 -14.88 -4.10 2.31
C PHE A 72 -13.93 -3.75 1.17
N ILE A 73 -12.62 -3.95 1.35
CA ILE A 73 -11.62 -3.51 0.39
C ILE A 73 -11.17 -4.68 -0.46
N GLU A 74 -11.37 -4.59 -1.78
CA GLU A 74 -10.92 -5.59 -2.74
C GLU A 74 -9.59 -5.22 -3.37
N THR A 75 -9.29 -3.92 -3.50
CA THR A 75 -8.07 -3.44 -4.15
C THR A 75 -7.47 -2.30 -3.34
N LEU A 76 -6.18 -2.38 -3.11
CA LEU A 76 -5.40 -1.35 -2.43
C LEU A 76 -4.25 -0.93 -3.32
N PHE A 77 -4.12 0.38 -3.57
CA PHE A 77 -2.99 0.93 -4.31
C PHE A 77 -2.01 1.58 -3.35
N VAL A 78 -0.73 1.24 -3.50
CA VAL A 78 0.38 1.81 -2.72
C VAL A 78 1.47 2.20 -3.71
N TYR A 79 2.17 3.29 -3.43
CA TYR A 79 3.17 3.80 -4.36
C TYR A 79 4.30 2.79 -4.58
N ALA A 80 4.85 2.25 -3.52
CA ALA A 80 5.95 1.28 -3.57
C ALA A 80 5.94 0.45 -2.29
N PRO A 81 6.58 -0.73 -2.30
CA PRO A 81 6.57 -1.59 -1.11
C PRO A 81 7.10 -0.92 0.16
N ASP A 82 8.12 -0.05 0.05
CA ASP A 82 8.70 0.61 1.21
C ASP A 82 7.75 1.64 1.83
N ARG A 83 6.72 2.07 1.11
CA ARG A 83 5.67 2.94 1.68
C ARG A 83 4.75 2.14 2.58
N LEU A 84 4.55 0.88 2.26
CA LEU A 84 3.79 -0.02 3.13
C LEU A 84 4.59 -0.34 4.39
N SER A 85 5.83 -0.78 4.21
CA SER A 85 6.78 -0.97 5.32
C SER A 85 8.18 -1.04 4.76
N ARG A 86 9.16 -0.53 5.54
CA ARG A 86 10.57 -0.64 5.18
C ARG A 86 11.15 -1.99 5.56
N LYS A 87 10.51 -2.71 6.48
CA LYS A 87 10.95 -4.04 6.86
C LYS A 87 10.27 -5.07 5.98
N TYR A 88 11.07 -5.90 5.34
CA TYR A 88 10.56 -6.92 4.45
C TYR A 88 9.59 -7.86 5.16
N ALA A 89 9.91 -8.26 6.39
CA ALA A 89 9.04 -9.15 7.15
C ALA A 89 7.65 -8.54 7.36
N TYR A 90 7.57 -7.22 7.58
CA TYR A 90 6.30 -6.54 7.75
C TYR A 90 5.56 -6.39 6.42
N GLN A 91 6.29 -6.20 5.32
CA GLN A 91 5.66 -6.20 3.99
C GLN A 91 4.93 -7.52 3.75
N VAL A 92 5.61 -8.62 4.00
CA VAL A 92 5.05 -9.96 3.81
C VAL A 92 3.84 -10.17 4.72
N LEU A 93 3.96 -9.79 5.98
CA LEU A 93 2.89 -9.93 6.96
C LEU A 93 1.64 -9.17 6.53
N LEU A 94 1.80 -7.93 6.11
CA LEU A 94 0.67 -7.10 5.69
C LEU A 94 0.03 -7.61 4.41
N LEU A 95 0.84 -7.99 3.44
CA LEU A 95 0.33 -8.51 2.17
C LEU A 95 -0.44 -9.81 2.37
N GLU A 96 0.06 -10.69 3.23
CA GLU A 96 -0.64 -11.92 3.56
C GLU A 96 -1.95 -11.62 4.28
N GLU A 97 -1.93 -10.72 5.25
CA GLU A 97 -3.12 -10.32 5.97
C GLU A 97 -4.19 -9.78 5.03
N PHE A 98 -3.79 -8.88 4.12
CA PHE A 98 -4.71 -8.27 3.16
C PHE A 98 -5.27 -9.32 2.19
N SER A 99 -4.41 -10.18 1.69
CA SER A 99 -4.81 -11.24 0.76
C SER A 99 -5.83 -12.19 1.39
N ARG A 100 -5.64 -12.55 2.65
CA ARG A 100 -6.59 -13.41 3.37
C ARG A 100 -7.96 -12.79 3.47
N CYS A 101 -8.02 -11.48 3.53
CA CYS A 101 -9.28 -10.74 3.63
C CYS A 101 -9.85 -10.35 2.27
N GLY A 102 -9.25 -10.84 1.19
CA GLY A 102 -9.74 -10.60 -0.16
C GLY A 102 -9.26 -9.32 -0.80
N ALA A 103 -8.24 -8.66 -0.22
CA ALA A 103 -7.72 -7.42 -0.76
C ALA A 103 -6.42 -7.67 -1.52
N GLU A 104 -6.39 -7.28 -2.78
CA GLU A 104 -5.20 -7.32 -3.62
C GLU A 104 -4.45 -6.00 -3.48
N THR A 105 -3.15 -6.07 -3.24
CA THR A 105 -2.30 -4.87 -3.14
C THR A 105 -1.55 -4.68 -4.46
N VAL A 106 -1.67 -3.48 -5.04
CA VAL A 106 -1.04 -3.12 -6.30
C VAL A 106 -0.07 -1.99 -6.04
N PHE A 107 1.19 -2.18 -6.42
CA PHE A 107 2.22 -1.16 -6.27
C PHE A 107 2.40 -0.41 -7.58
N LEU A 108 2.44 0.92 -7.48
CA LEU A 108 2.64 1.78 -8.65
C LEU A 108 4.07 1.64 -9.18
N LYS A 109 5.04 1.53 -8.28
CA LYS A 109 6.45 1.36 -8.63
C LYS A 109 7.08 0.23 -7.87
N SER A 110 8.02 -0.46 -8.53
CA SER A 110 8.79 -1.51 -7.88
C SER A 110 10.21 -1.03 -7.60
N ALA A 111 10.82 -1.65 -6.60
CA ALA A 111 12.20 -1.34 -6.25
C ALA A 111 13.20 -1.77 -7.32
N GLY A 112 12.82 -2.64 -8.25
CA GLY A 112 13.72 -3.15 -9.27
C GLY A 112 13.35 -2.80 -10.70
N GLY A 113 12.35 -1.96 -10.90
CA GLY A 113 11.95 -1.55 -12.23
C GLY A 113 11.06 -2.53 -12.98
N ASP A 114 11.00 -3.77 -12.55
CA ASP A 114 10.14 -4.77 -13.13
C ASP A 114 8.87 -4.92 -12.32
N ASN A 115 8.04 -5.89 -12.63
CA ASN A 115 6.78 -6.09 -11.95
C ASN A 115 6.98 -6.30 -10.45
N PRO A 116 6.57 -5.34 -9.60
CA PRO A 116 6.81 -5.44 -8.15
C PRO A 116 6.02 -6.56 -7.49
N GLU A 117 4.83 -6.82 -7.98
CA GLU A 117 4.01 -7.89 -7.45
C GLU A 117 4.67 -9.24 -7.63
N GLU A 118 5.23 -9.46 -8.81
CA GLU A 118 5.94 -10.68 -9.12
C GLU A 118 7.15 -10.89 -8.22
N ARG A 119 7.92 -9.82 -8.00
CA ARG A 119 9.12 -9.91 -7.15
C ARG A 119 8.77 -10.20 -5.71
N LEU A 120 7.76 -9.50 -5.18
CA LEU A 120 7.31 -9.74 -3.82
C LEU A 120 6.71 -11.12 -3.67
N LEU A 121 5.98 -11.58 -4.66
CA LEU A 121 5.37 -12.90 -4.63
C LEU A 121 6.44 -13.99 -4.65
N VAL A 122 7.46 -13.85 -5.49
CA VAL A 122 8.57 -14.81 -5.53
C VAL A 122 9.31 -14.85 -4.20
N GLN A 123 9.60 -13.69 -3.62
CA GLN A 123 10.26 -13.63 -2.32
C GLN A 123 9.39 -14.21 -1.22
N PHE A 124 8.10 -13.94 -1.27
CA PHE A 124 7.13 -14.49 -0.32
C PHE A 124 7.11 -16.02 -0.40
N GLN A 125 7.05 -16.56 -1.60
CA GLN A 125 7.07 -18.00 -1.81
C GLN A 125 8.37 -18.64 -1.32
N GLY A 126 9.49 -17.95 -1.53
CA GLY A 126 10.77 -18.41 -1.04
C GLY A 126 10.85 -18.46 0.49
N MET A 127 10.16 -17.56 1.18
CA MET A 127 10.11 -17.56 2.64
C MET A 127 9.26 -18.68 3.20
N ILE A 128 8.22 -19.07 2.49
CA ILE A 128 7.31 -20.13 2.93
C ILE A 128 7.89 -21.50 2.65
N ALA A 129 8.62 -21.60 1.56
CA ALA A 129 9.26 -22.86 1.18
C ALA A 129 10.41 -23.20 2.11
#